data_1054634c6e43018fbb81d5350a37998e
#
_entry.id   1054634c6e43018fbb81d5350a37998e
#
_cell.length_a   1.000
_cell.length_b   1.000
_cell.length_c   1.000
_cell.angle_alpha   90.00
_cell.angle_beta   90.00
_cell.angle_gamma   90.00
#
_symmetry.space_group_name_H-M   'P 1'
#
loop_
_entity.id
_entity.type
_entity.pdbx_description
1 polymer ?
#
loop_
_entity_poly.entity_id
_entity_poly.type
_entity_poly.pdbx_seq_one_letter_code
_entity_poly.pdbx_strand_id
1 'polypeptide(L)'
;MADPGYSSTPAATSESVAVEQKSRILQALKGSASWFVMIAGLSVVNSILAMSGTSVRFIFGLGLSQIVDELAHQAGSTGYLLDLIINGIIAGVFVLFWNFARKGEKWAWYLGMAVYLLDGLLLVLFKDYLAIAFHAYALYRMSSGLKLLPILERLNQQSATGAISSSY
;
A
#
# COMPACT_ATOMS: atom_id res chain seq x y z
N MET A 1 -21.11 14.29 55.72
CA MET A 1 -20.15 13.39 55.06
C MET A 1 -20.78 13.01 53.73
N ALA A 2 -20.40 13.68 52.66
CA ALA A 2 -21.01 13.50 51.34
C ALA A 2 -20.25 12.40 50.63
N ASP A 3 -20.98 11.40 50.13
CA ASP A 3 -20.49 10.30 49.36
C ASP A 3 -20.00 10.80 47.99
N PRO A 4 -18.74 10.56 47.55
CA PRO A 4 -18.31 10.96 46.24
C PRO A 4 -18.95 10.02 45.24
N GLY A 5 -19.96 10.53 44.50
CA GLY A 5 -20.66 9.83 43.46
C GLY A 5 -19.69 9.18 42.47
N TYR A 6 -19.64 7.88 42.46
CA TYR A 6 -19.01 7.04 41.43
C TYR A 6 -19.72 7.32 40.10
N SER A 7 -19.12 8.14 39.27
CA SER A 7 -19.55 8.31 37.90
C SER A 7 -19.29 6.98 37.17
N SER A 8 -20.30 6.14 37.08
CA SER A 8 -20.27 4.92 36.26
C SER A 8 -20.17 5.33 34.78
N THR A 9 -18.97 5.20 34.21
CA THR A 9 -18.80 5.26 32.78
C THR A 9 -19.77 4.28 32.12
N PRO A 10 -20.65 4.69 31.19
CA PRO A 10 -21.61 3.78 30.58
C PRO A 10 -20.84 2.61 29.95
N ALA A 11 -21.21 1.39 30.30
CA ALA A 11 -20.68 0.21 29.66
C ALA A 11 -20.92 0.32 28.14
N ALA A 12 -19.84 0.26 27.36
CA ALA A 12 -19.94 0.32 25.91
C ALA A 12 -20.88 -0.78 25.42
N THR A 13 -21.88 -0.43 24.62
CA THR A 13 -22.80 -1.39 24.04
C THR A 13 -22.04 -2.31 23.10
N SER A 14 -22.48 -3.55 22.93
CA SER A 14 -21.84 -4.50 22.01
C SER A 14 -21.70 -3.94 20.58
N GLU A 15 -22.62 -3.11 20.17
CA GLU A 15 -22.61 -2.41 18.89
C GLU A 15 -21.50 -1.37 18.80
N SER A 16 -21.31 -0.54 19.86
CA SER A 16 -20.23 0.46 19.86
C SER A 16 -18.84 -0.19 19.85
N VAL A 17 -18.67 -1.32 20.51
CA VAL A 17 -17.42 -2.11 20.48
C VAL A 17 -17.15 -2.66 19.07
N ALA A 18 -18.16 -3.19 18.39
CA ALA A 18 -18.02 -3.73 17.04
C ALA A 18 -17.67 -2.62 16.02
N VAL A 19 -18.29 -1.45 16.12
CA VAL A 19 -17.98 -0.28 15.29
C VAL A 19 -16.54 0.19 15.50
N GLU A 20 -16.11 0.28 16.74
CA GLU A 20 -14.75 0.68 17.08
C GLU A 20 -13.71 -0.33 16.55
N GLN A 21 -13.96 -1.63 16.72
CA GLN A 21 -13.10 -2.69 16.18
C GLN A 21 -12.97 -2.61 14.67
N LYS A 22 -14.09 -2.45 13.95
CA LYS A 22 -14.09 -2.29 12.48
C LYS A 22 -13.29 -1.05 12.06
N SER A 23 -13.45 0.08 12.77
CA SER A 23 -12.70 1.31 12.51
C SER A 23 -11.19 1.10 12.64
N ARG A 24 -10.73 0.45 13.72
CA ARG A 24 -9.31 0.12 13.94
C ARG A 24 -8.74 -0.76 12.84
N ILE A 25 -9.50 -1.78 12.40
CA ILE A 25 -9.06 -2.68 11.31
C ILE A 25 -8.96 -1.92 9.99
N LEU A 26 -9.93 -1.06 9.67
CA LEU A 26 -9.89 -0.22 8.47
C LEU A 26 -8.70 0.76 8.49
N GLN A 27 -8.36 1.34 9.63
CA GLN A 27 -7.19 2.20 9.77
C GLN A 27 -5.89 1.42 9.54
N ALA A 28 -5.75 0.24 10.14
CA ALA A 28 -4.58 -0.61 9.95
C ALA A 28 -4.44 -1.08 8.49
N LEU A 29 -5.57 -1.41 7.85
CA LEU A 29 -5.62 -1.78 6.43
C LEU A 29 -5.15 -0.61 5.54
N LYS A 30 -5.67 0.61 5.78
CA LYS A 30 -5.25 1.82 5.06
C LYS A 30 -3.77 2.12 5.26
N GLY A 31 -3.25 1.95 6.47
CA GLY A 31 -1.82 2.09 6.79
C GLY A 31 -0.95 1.10 6.01
N SER A 32 -1.36 -0.15 5.90
CA SER A 32 -0.66 -1.16 5.09
C SER A 32 -0.79 -0.89 3.59
N ALA A 33 -1.97 -0.44 3.12
CA ALA A 33 -2.18 -0.10 1.71
C ALA A 33 -1.35 1.12 1.28
N SER A 34 -1.01 2.05 2.20
CA SER A 34 -0.21 3.24 1.87
C SER A 34 1.20 2.91 1.33
N TRP A 35 1.67 1.67 1.53
CA TRP A 35 2.92 1.21 0.92
C TRP A 35 2.88 1.24 -0.60
N PHE A 36 1.74 0.95 -1.22
CA PHE A 36 1.60 1.05 -2.68
C PHE A 36 1.83 2.48 -3.19
N VAL A 37 1.21 3.48 -2.56
CA VAL A 37 1.39 4.87 -2.97
C VAL A 37 2.78 5.41 -2.60
N MET A 38 3.38 4.92 -1.53
CA MET A 38 4.75 5.28 -1.16
C MET A 38 5.75 4.75 -2.21
N ILE A 39 5.59 3.51 -2.66
CA ILE A 39 6.40 2.92 -3.74
C ILE A 39 6.24 3.74 -5.03
N ALA A 40 5.00 4.07 -5.42
CA ALA A 40 4.73 4.91 -6.57
C ALA A 40 5.44 6.28 -6.47
N GLY A 41 5.35 6.94 -5.31
CA GLY A 41 6.01 8.22 -5.06
C GLY A 41 7.52 8.14 -5.16
N LEU A 42 8.13 7.11 -4.55
CA LEU A 42 9.57 6.90 -4.63
C LEU A 42 10.05 6.64 -6.07
N SER A 43 9.28 5.90 -6.88
CA SER A 43 9.60 5.67 -8.29
C SER A 43 9.59 6.98 -9.08
N VAL A 44 8.57 7.82 -8.88
CA VAL A 44 8.50 9.15 -9.54
C VAL A 44 9.69 10.03 -9.12
N VAL A 45 10.02 10.06 -7.82
CA VAL A 45 11.19 10.83 -7.34
C VAL A 45 12.47 10.32 -7.97
N ASN A 46 12.65 9.00 -8.12
CA ASN A 46 13.83 8.44 -8.79
C ASN A 46 13.93 8.87 -10.26
N SER A 47 12.83 8.83 -11.02
CA SER A 47 12.83 9.29 -12.41
C SER A 47 13.17 10.78 -12.53
N ILE A 48 12.64 11.64 -11.64
CA ILE A 48 12.99 13.06 -11.61
C ILE A 48 14.49 13.27 -11.30
N LEU A 49 15.05 12.52 -10.37
CA LEU A 49 16.47 12.60 -10.03
C LEU A 49 17.35 12.12 -11.19
N ALA A 50 16.97 11.03 -11.86
CA ALA A 50 17.68 10.55 -13.05
C ALA A 50 17.72 11.61 -14.16
N MET A 51 16.59 12.30 -14.40
CA MET A 51 16.52 13.40 -15.37
C MET A 51 17.35 14.62 -14.99
N SER A 52 17.56 14.90 -13.71
CA SER A 52 18.35 16.04 -13.23
C SER A 52 19.87 15.84 -13.36
N GLY A 53 20.33 14.68 -13.86
CA GLY A 53 21.74 14.35 -14.03
C GLY A 53 22.51 14.15 -12.73
N THR A 54 21.82 14.04 -11.59
CA THR A 54 22.47 13.76 -10.31
C THR A 54 22.89 12.29 -10.24
N SER A 55 24.10 12.06 -9.70
CA SER A 55 24.60 10.69 -9.43
C SER A 55 23.86 10.02 -8.26
N VAL A 56 22.96 10.75 -7.59
CA VAL A 56 22.18 10.24 -6.46
C VAL A 56 20.97 9.49 -7.02
N ARG A 57 21.02 8.15 -6.96
CA ARG A 57 19.87 7.29 -7.20
C ARG A 57 19.26 6.92 -5.86
N PHE A 58 17.96 7.19 -5.71
CA PHE A 58 17.24 6.60 -4.57
C PHE A 58 17.08 5.09 -4.79
N ILE A 59 17.63 4.32 -3.87
CA ILE A 59 17.68 2.85 -3.90
C ILE A 59 16.27 2.23 -3.71
N PHE A 60 15.27 3.04 -3.42
CA PHE A 60 13.93 2.63 -2.95
C PHE A 60 12.82 2.80 -4.01
N GLY A 61 13.12 2.63 -5.31
CA GLY A 61 12.14 2.68 -6.38
C GLY A 61 11.76 1.29 -6.91
N LEU A 62 11.03 1.28 -8.02
CA LEU A 62 10.74 0.06 -8.78
C LEU A 62 11.95 -0.32 -9.63
N GLY A 63 12.30 -1.60 -9.68
CA GLY A 63 13.38 -2.13 -10.51
C GLY A 63 13.12 -1.92 -12.00
N LEU A 64 11.84 -2.02 -12.41
CA LEU A 64 11.43 -1.74 -13.77
C LEU A 64 11.74 -0.29 -14.19
N SER A 65 11.58 0.69 -13.29
CA SER A 65 11.95 2.09 -13.55
C SER A 65 13.43 2.22 -13.87
N GLN A 66 14.31 1.48 -13.20
CA GLN A 66 15.75 1.52 -13.48
C GLN A 66 16.09 1.04 -14.90
N ILE A 67 15.36 0.04 -15.41
CA ILE A 67 15.54 -0.43 -16.79
C ILE A 67 15.09 0.63 -17.79
N VAL A 68 13.95 1.26 -17.53
CA VAL A 68 13.39 2.30 -18.41
C VAL A 68 14.30 3.52 -18.41
N ASP A 69 14.79 3.96 -17.24
CA ASP A 69 15.73 5.09 -17.09
C ASP A 69 17.03 4.85 -17.89
N GLU A 70 17.59 3.63 -17.83
CA GLU A 70 18.82 3.27 -18.55
C GLU A 70 18.61 3.25 -20.08
N LEU A 71 17.51 2.70 -20.56
CA LEU A 71 17.16 2.72 -21.99
C LEU A 71 16.89 4.14 -22.49
N ALA A 72 16.22 4.96 -21.67
CA ALA A 72 15.94 6.35 -21.98
C ALA A 72 17.21 7.18 -22.10
N HIS A 73 18.18 6.95 -21.21
CA HIS A 73 19.47 7.64 -21.25
C HIS A 73 20.22 7.39 -22.58
N GLN A 74 20.12 6.18 -23.12
CA GLN A 74 20.73 5.84 -24.41
C GLN A 74 20.02 6.49 -25.61
N ALA A 75 18.71 6.80 -25.48
CA ALA A 75 17.90 7.42 -26.53
C ALA A 75 17.95 8.97 -26.54
N GLY A 76 18.69 9.60 -25.63
CA GLY A 76 18.84 11.06 -25.54
C GLY A 76 17.56 11.78 -25.13
N SER A 77 17.34 12.99 -25.63
CA SER A 77 16.24 13.87 -25.18
C SER A 77 14.85 13.28 -25.38
N THR A 78 14.62 12.51 -26.45
CA THR A 78 13.36 11.80 -26.70
C THR A 78 13.16 10.67 -25.69
N GLY A 79 14.25 10.03 -25.24
CA GLY A 79 14.23 8.99 -24.24
C GLY A 79 13.70 9.48 -22.89
N TYR A 80 14.10 10.65 -22.44
CA TYR A 80 13.62 11.20 -21.17
C TYR A 80 12.11 11.44 -21.13
N LEU A 81 11.51 11.87 -22.25
CA LEU A 81 10.05 12.02 -22.30
C LEU A 81 9.34 10.68 -22.23
N LEU A 82 9.85 9.68 -22.94
CA LEU A 82 9.30 8.31 -22.90
C LEU A 82 9.45 7.70 -21.50
N ASP A 83 10.60 7.92 -20.86
CA ASP A 83 10.86 7.49 -19.51
C ASP A 83 9.83 8.05 -18.52
N LEU A 84 9.59 9.35 -18.55
CA LEU A 84 8.62 10.02 -17.69
C LEU A 84 7.20 9.47 -17.91
N ILE A 85 6.81 9.23 -19.16
CA ILE A 85 5.49 8.67 -19.49
C ILE A 85 5.36 7.24 -18.95
N ILE A 86 6.34 6.37 -19.22
CA ILE A 86 6.29 4.97 -18.82
C ILE A 86 6.31 4.85 -17.29
N ASN A 87 7.22 5.55 -16.61
CA ASN A 87 7.30 5.57 -15.16
C ASN A 87 6.05 6.19 -14.52
N GLY A 88 5.46 7.21 -15.15
CA GLY A 88 4.18 7.78 -14.76
C GLY A 88 3.03 6.78 -14.83
N ILE A 89 2.97 5.97 -15.88
CA ILE A 89 1.97 4.89 -16.02
C ILE A 89 2.17 3.83 -14.94
N ILE A 90 3.41 3.38 -14.71
CA ILE A 90 3.73 2.39 -13.69
C ILE A 90 3.34 2.90 -12.30
N ALA A 91 3.72 4.13 -11.96
CA ALA A 91 3.34 4.76 -10.71
C ALA A 91 1.80 4.89 -10.58
N GLY A 92 1.12 5.24 -11.67
CA GLY A 92 -0.35 5.30 -11.75
C GLY A 92 -1.01 3.96 -11.43
N VAL A 93 -0.46 2.85 -11.90
CA VAL A 93 -0.94 1.49 -11.57
C VAL A 93 -0.80 1.21 -10.07
N PHE A 94 0.30 1.59 -9.44
CA PHE A 94 0.46 1.42 -7.99
C PHE A 94 -0.47 2.33 -7.18
N VAL A 95 -0.75 3.55 -7.64
CA VAL A 95 -1.79 4.43 -7.05
C VAL A 95 -3.18 3.78 -7.18
N LEU A 96 -3.46 3.13 -8.29
CA LEU A 96 -4.70 2.38 -8.50
C LEU A 96 -4.79 1.21 -7.51
N PHE A 97 -3.74 0.40 -7.34
CA PHE A 97 -3.71 -0.65 -6.32
C PHE A 97 -3.93 -0.08 -4.92
N TRP A 98 -3.29 1.03 -4.55
CA TRP A 98 -3.55 1.70 -3.29
C TRP A 98 -5.01 2.07 -3.10
N ASN A 99 -5.62 2.68 -4.14
CA ASN A 99 -7.01 3.14 -4.05
C ASN A 99 -8.01 2.00 -3.81
N PHE A 100 -7.78 0.82 -4.41
CA PHE A 100 -8.62 -0.35 -4.20
C PHE A 100 -8.23 -1.12 -2.94
N ALA A 101 -6.94 -1.30 -2.66
CA ALA A 101 -6.47 -2.00 -1.48
C ALA A 101 -6.96 -1.36 -0.17
N ARG A 102 -6.95 -0.03 -0.06
CA ARG A 102 -7.45 0.69 1.12
C ARG A 102 -8.97 0.52 1.35
N LYS A 103 -9.71 0.08 0.35
CA LYS A 103 -11.14 -0.25 0.43
C LYS A 103 -11.38 -1.70 0.83
N GLY A 104 -10.34 -2.51 0.92
CA GLY A 104 -10.42 -3.94 1.25
C GLY A 104 -10.56 -4.86 0.04
N GLU A 105 -10.37 -4.35 -1.17
CA GLU A 105 -10.47 -5.13 -2.40
C GLU A 105 -9.33 -6.15 -2.50
N LYS A 106 -9.66 -7.44 -2.37
CA LYS A 106 -8.68 -8.54 -2.33
C LYS A 106 -7.81 -8.61 -3.57
N TRP A 107 -8.40 -8.40 -4.76
CA TRP A 107 -7.67 -8.47 -6.03
C TRP A 107 -6.51 -7.47 -6.09
N ALA A 108 -6.71 -6.25 -5.58
CA ALA A 108 -5.70 -5.21 -5.58
C ALA A 108 -4.51 -5.57 -4.67
N TRP A 109 -4.77 -6.24 -3.54
CA TRP A 109 -3.73 -6.75 -2.66
C TRP A 109 -2.91 -7.84 -3.34
N TYR A 110 -3.57 -8.89 -3.87
CA TYR A 110 -2.85 -10.02 -4.48
C TYR A 110 -2.09 -9.60 -5.73
N LEU A 111 -2.76 -8.88 -6.63
CA LEU A 111 -2.14 -8.46 -7.88
C LEU A 111 -1.03 -7.43 -7.65
N GLY A 112 -1.29 -6.42 -6.80
CA GLY A 112 -0.30 -5.39 -6.50
C GLY A 112 0.95 -5.94 -5.81
N MET A 113 0.80 -6.85 -4.84
CA MET A 113 1.93 -7.53 -4.21
C MET A 113 2.66 -8.48 -5.17
N ALA A 114 1.94 -9.19 -6.06
CA ALA A 114 2.54 -10.05 -7.07
C ALA A 114 3.38 -9.24 -8.07
N VAL A 115 2.85 -8.13 -8.57
CA VAL A 115 3.59 -7.23 -9.47
C VAL A 115 4.84 -6.68 -8.78
N TYR A 116 4.72 -6.25 -7.52
CA TYR A 116 5.85 -5.73 -6.76
C TYR A 116 6.89 -6.81 -6.42
N LEU A 117 6.46 -8.05 -6.18
CA LEU A 117 7.36 -9.19 -6.01
C LEU A 117 8.15 -9.48 -7.29
N LEU A 118 7.47 -9.47 -8.45
CA LEU A 118 8.13 -9.67 -9.75
C LEU A 118 9.16 -8.56 -10.02
N ASP A 119 8.83 -7.33 -9.69
CA ASP A 119 9.74 -6.19 -9.76
C ASP A 119 10.98 -6.40 -8.87
N GLY A 120 10.80 -6.87 -7.64
CA GLY A 120 11.90 -7.24 -6.74
C GLY A 120 12.77 -8.37 -7.27
N LEU A 121 12.19 -9.33 -8.01
CA LEU A 121 12.95 -10.40 -8.64
C LEU A 121 13.85 -9.89 -9.78
N LEU A 122 13.44 -8.85 -10.51
CA LEU A 122 14.29 -8.20 -11.51
C LEU A 122 15.56 -7.64 -10.89
N LEU A 123 15.49 -7.10 -9.67
CA LEU A 123 16.65 -6.54 -8.97
C LEU A 123 17.70 -7.59 -8.62
N VAL A 124 17.31 -8.87 -8.50
CA VAL A 124 18.25 -9.97 -8.30
C VAL A 124 19.21 -10.08 -9.50
N LEU A 125 18.73 -9.84 -10.71
CA LEU A 125 19.56 -9.86 -11.92
C LEU A 125 20.60 -8.74 -11.91
N PHE A 126 20.27 -7.60 -11.31
CA PHE A 126 21.17 -6.44 -11.16
C PHE A 126 22.07 -6.54 -9.92
N LYS A 127 21.90 -7.56 -9.06
CA LYS A 127 22.64 -7.74 -7.81
C LYS A 127 22.52 -6.53 -6.86
N ASP A 128 21.40 -5.81 -6.93
CA ASP A 128 21.11 -4.68 -6.04
C ASP A 128 20.51 -5.17 -4.72
N TYR A 129 21.40 -5.64 -3.82
CA TYR A 129 20.99 -6.25 -2.56
C TYR A 129 20.23 -5.30 -1.63
N LEU A 130 20.51 -4.00 -1.69
CA LEU A 130 19.84 -3.02 -0.84
C LEU A 130 18.41 -2.77 -1.32
N ALA A 131 18.21 -2.66 -2.63
CA ALA A 131 16.87 -2.56 -3.21
C ALA A 131 16.06 -3.84 -2.98
N ILE A 132 16.68 -5.03 -3.09
CA ILE A 132 16.03 -6.31 -2.76
C ILE A 132 15.59 -6.34 -1.30
N ALA A 133 16.44 -5.91 -0.36
CA ALA A 133 16.09 -5.86 1.07
C ALA A 133 14.91 -4.93 1.33
N PHE A 134 14.86 -3.78 0.65
CA PHE A 134 13.73 -2.86 0.73
C PHE A 134 12.44 -3.49 0.18
N HIS A 135 12.50 -4.18 -0.96
CA HIS A 135 11.35 -4.89 -1.54
C HIS A 135 10.79 -5.95 -0.59
N ALA A 136 11.69 -6.76 0.01
CA ALA A 136 11.30 -7.75 1.01
C ALA A 136 10.63 -7.10 2.23
N TYR A 137 11.17 -5.98 2.72
CA TYR A 137 10.59 -5.24 3.83
C TYR A 137 9.21 -4.66 3.48
N ALA A 138 9.08 -4.03 2.31
CA ALA A 138 7.80 -3.48 1.87
C ALA A 138 6.73 -4.57 1.70
N LEU A 139 7.06 -5.71 1.07
CA LEU A 139 6.18 -6.87 0.97
C LEU A 139 5.76 -7.41 2.35
N TYR A 140 6.71 -7.48 3.30
CA TYR A 140 6.40 -7.86 4.67
C TYR A 140 5.38 -6.89 5.31
N ARG A 141 5.57 -5.58 5.14
CA ARG A 141 4.65 -4.55 5.64
C ARG A 141 3.26 -4.64 4.98
N MET A 142 3.22 -4.86 3.67
CA MET A 142 1.97 -5.05 2.92
C MET A 142 1.24 -6.33 3.34
N SER A 143 1.96 -7.42 3.63
CA SER A 143 1.35 -8.69 4.07
C SER A 143 0.54 -8.55 5.36
N SER A 144 0.86 -7.57 6.20
CA SER A 144 0.08 -7.27 7.41
C SER A 144 -1.34 -6.81 7.07
N GLY A 145 -1.51 -6.03 5.99
CA GLY A 145 -2.83 -5.64 5.50
C GLY A 145 -3.62 -6.83 4.93
N LEU A 146 -2.94 -7.71 4.19
CA LEU A 146 -3.57 -8.91 3.62
C LEU A 146 -4.19 -9.80 4.70
N LYS A 147 -3.55 -9.91 5.87
CA LYS A 147 -4.07 -10.68 7.02
C LYS A 147 -5.33 -10.08 7.64
N LEU A 148 -5.58 -8.79 7.43
CA LEU A 148 -6.77 -8.10 7.96
C LEU A 148 -8.01 -8.29 7.10
N LEU A 149 -7.88 -8.65 5.82
CA LEU A 149 -9.00 -8.81 4.90
C LEU A 149 -10.05 -9.82 5.37
N PRO A 150 -9.70 -11.05 5.82
CA PRO A 150 -10.69 -12.01 6.29
C PRO A 150 -11.40 -11.55 7.57
N ILE A 151 -10.72 -10.76 8.42
CA ILE A 151 -11.29 -10.21 9.64
C ILE A 151 -12.34 -9.14 9.28
N LEU A 152 -12.00 -8.24 8.36
CA LEU A 152 -12.91 -7.22 7.86
C LEU A 152 -14.17 -7.82 7.22
N GLU A 153 -14.00 -8.89 6.45
CA GLU A 153 -15.11 -9.61 5.82
C GLU A 153 -16.07 -10.22 6.84
N ARG A 154 -15.52 -10.88 7.89
CA ARG A 154 -16.34 -11.42 8.99
C ARG A 154 -17.13 -10.33 9.70
N LEU A 155 -16.52 -9.18 10.00
CA LEU A 155 -17.20 -8.06 10.64
C LEU A 155 -18.31 -7.47 9.75
N ASN A 156 -18.10 -7.41 8.46
CA ASN A 156 -19.13 -6.96 7.52
C ASN A 156 -20.32 -7.93 7.47
N GLN A 157 -20.07 -9.24 7.50
CA GLN A 157 -21.11 -10.26 7.52
C GLN A 157 -21.92 -10.20 8.83
N GLN A 158 -21.26 -10.05 9.97
CA GLN A 158 -21.94 -9.91 11.28
C GLN A 158 -22.83 -8.67 11.33
N SER A 159 -22.35 -7.54 10.82
CA SER A 159 -23.14 -6.30 10.75
C SER A 159 -24.39 -6.46 9.85
N ALA A 160 -24.26 -7.18 8.74
CA ALA A 160 -25.39 -7.44 7.84
C ALA A 160 -26.45 -8.36 8.49
N THR A 161 -26.01 -9.41 9.17
CA THR A 161 -26.91 -10.36 9.86
C THR A 161 -27.63 -9.71 11.05
N GLY A 162 -26.93 -8.88 11.82
CA GLY A 162 -27.52 -8.12 12.95
C GLY A 162 -28.59 -7.13 12.50
N ALA A 163 -28.39 -6.44 11.38
CA ALA A 163 -29.34 -5.52 10.81
C ALA A 163 -30.64 -6.21 10.35
N ILE A 164 -30.55 -7.44 9.83
CA ILE A 164 -31.71 -8.24 9.41
C ILE A 164 -32.51 -8.69 10.64
N SER A 165 -31.84 -9.13 11.72
CA SER A 165 -32.52 -9.63 12.93
C SER A 165 -33.21 -8.53 13.74
N SER A 166 -32.82 -7.27 13.59
CA SER A 166 -33.44 -6.11 14.27
C SER A 166 -34.65 -5.53 13.52
N SER A 167 -34.94 -6.00 12.32
CA SER A 167 -36.05 -5.54 11.46
C SER A 167 -37.33 -6.39 11.59
N TYR A 168 -37.31 -7.44 12.44
CA TYR A 168 -38.46 -8.27 12.83
C TYR A 168 -38.86 -8.03 14.28
#